data_7ed57b0e49bcfcde96e3a3497e6ef7be
#
_entry.id   7ed57b0e49bcfcde96e3a3497e6ef7be
#
_cell.length_a   1.000
_cell.length_b   1.000
_cell.length_c   1.000
_cell.angle_alpha   90.00
_cell.angle_beta   90.00
_cell.angle_gamma   90.00
#
_symmetry.space_group_name_H-M   'P 1'
#
loop_
_entity.id
_entity.type
_entity.pdbx_description
1 polymer ?
#
loop_
_entity_poly.entity_id
_entity_poly.type
_entity_poly.pdbx_seq_one_letter_code
_entity_poly.pdbx_strand_id
1 'polypeptide(L)'
;MIGSKITGLPTVGAFIFAVATAGCGGDDEAPIASWTAAWGTAMQGPDSPFPDLTPRSFNDETVRQRVVVTASGDQVRLRLSNLFGTQPLELAEIRVAKEASPFVAAPGTDRRVQLSGEPSASIPPASEAVSDGVDLAVSPGDRLIVSIHSAAASEPATWHPFSLTTHAVAEGNQAASEALTSPTHITSAYWLAGVDVESTEPQKVVVTFGDSITDGSSSTMDAEKRYSDRLFARLQADPETRMFAVVNQGLGGNRLLRDSVGPSAVSRFERDVLGTPGVTHVIVLIGINDIGMPGFLGPAEKATADQMIDGLRSLADKARAKGVKAFVGTLMPFEEAFPPYYTPEGEATRQEVNTWIRGNTSYDGVIDFEAAVRDPEQPTKLLASFDSGDHLHPNDAGHEAMATAVPLSIFK
;
A
#
# COMPACT_ATOMS: atom_id res chain seq x y z
N MET A 1 -75.07 30.10 -14.92
CA MET A 1 -76.01 29.51 -15.90
C MET A 1 -75.46 28.13 -16.22
N ILE A 2 -76.10 27.13 -15.72
CA ILE A 2 -76.80 26.08 -16.47
C ILE A 2 -75.78 25.19 -17.20
N GLY A 3 -75.66 23.95 -17.00
CA GLY A 3 -76.47 22.85 -16.47
C GLY A 3 -75.82 21.56 -17.00
N SER A 4 -75.76 20.57 -16.17
CA SER A 4 -76.65 19.44 -16.14
C SER A 4 -76.26 18.23 -17.02
N LYS A 5 -76.01 17.10 -16.33
CA LYS A 5 -76.58 15.74 -16.53
C LYS A 5 -75.88 14.87 -17.58
N ILE A 6 -75.76 13.58 -17.49
CA ILE A 6 -76.16 12.46 -16.66
C ILE A 6 -75.63 11.18 -17.34
N THR A 7 -75.23 10.21 -16.56
CA THR A 7 -75.36 8.73 -16.70
C THR A 7 -74.76 7.94 -17.82
N GLY A 8 -74.13 6.87 -17.48
CA GLY A 8 -73.88 5.71 -18.29
C GLY A 8 -72.84 4.74 -17.71
N LEU A 9 -73.23 3.88 -16.75
CA LEU A 9 -72.53 2.60 -16.53
C LEU A 9 -72.93 1.63 -17.64
N PRO A 10 -72.00 0.84 -18.12
CA PRO A 10 -72.32 -0.56 -18.21
C PRO A 10 -71.22 -1.55 -17.80
N THR A 11 -71.67 -2.55 -17.15
CA THR A 11 -71.37 -4.01 -17.26
C THR A 11 -69.95 -4.47 -16.99
N VAL A 12 -69.83 -5.16 -15.86
CA VAL A 12 -68.75 -6.06 -15.45
C VAL A 12 -68.58 -7.22 -16.42
N GLY A 13 -67.43 -7.24 -17.05
CA GLY A 13 -66.94 -8.42 -17.81
C GLY A 13 -65.84 -9.08 -16.98
N ALA A 14 -66.12 -10.31 -16.52
CA ALA A 14 -65.17 -11.12 -15.82
C ALA A 14 -64.13 -11.66 -16.81
N PHE A 15 -62.87 -11.18 -16.74
CA PHE A 15 -61.76 -11.83 -17.42
C PHE A 15 -61.07 -12.79 -16.46
N ILE A 16 -61.13 -14.08 -16.82
CA ILE A 16 -60.34 -15.13 -16.18
C ILE A 16 -58.88 -14.93 -16.63
N PHE A 17 -58.01 -14.49 -15.70
CA PHE A 17 -56.58 -14.52 -15.93
C PHE A 17 -56.04 -15.92 -15.67
N ALA A 18 -55.60 -16.57 -16.75
CA ALA A 18 -54.74 -17.75 -16.65
C ALA A 18 -53.39 -17.32 -16.08
N VAL A 19 -53.06 -17.78 -14.89
CA VAL A 19 -51.73 -17.64 -14.29
C VAL A 19 -50.79 -18.60 -15.03
N ALA A 20 -50.04 -18.10 -15.99
CA ALA A 20 -48.87 -18.80 -16.51
C ALA A 20 -47.78 -18.72 -15.44
N THR A 21 -47.43 -19.82 -14.81
CA THR A 21 -46.24 -19.98 -14.01
C THR A 21 -45.03 -19.89 -14.94
N ALA A 22 -44.46 -18.69 -15.11
CA ALA A 22 -43.15 -18.52 -15.68
C ALA A 22 -42.14 -19.06 -14.64
N GLY A 23 -41.42 -20.10 -15.02
CA GLY A 23 -40.31 -20.63 -14.26
C GLY A 23 -39.26 -19.53 -14.08
N CYS A 24 -38.82 -19.29 -12.86
CA CYS A 24 -37.63 -18.51 -12.56
C CYS A 24 -36.44 -19.28 -13.16
N GLY A 25 -36.02 -18.88 -14.36
CA GLY A 25 -34.67 -19.06 -14.81
C GLY A 25 -33.86 -18.03 -14.01
N GLY A 26 -32.98 -18.45 -13.14
CA GLY A 26 -31.99 -17.59 -12.57
C GLY A 26 -31.11 -17.08 -13.72
N ASP A 27 -31.21 -15.80 -14.04
CA ASP A 27 -30.18 -15.13 -14.83
C ASP A 27 -28.91 -15.13 -13.96
N ASP A 28 -28.01 -16.07 -14.23
CA ASP A 28 -26.62 -15.97 -13.78
C ASP A 28 -26.04 -14.73 -14.47
N GLU A 29 -26.16 -13.57 -13.83
CA GLU A 29 -25.42 -12.38 -14.26
C GLU A 29 -23.94 -12.75 -14.32
N ALA A 30 -23.33 -12.55 -15.49
CA ALA A 30 -21.89 -12.76 -15.64
C ALA A 30 -21.15 -11.94 -14.57
N PRO A 31 -20.14 -12.50 -13.91
CA PRO A 31 -19.41 -11.80 -12.85
C PRO A 31 -18.86 -10.49 -13.42
N ILE A 32 -19.14 -9.39 -12.70
CA ILE A 32 -18.67 -8.06 -13.08
C ILE A 32 -17.19 -7.96 -12.73
N ALA A 33 -16.36 -7.68 -13.72
CA ALA A 33 -14.94 -7.44 -13.53
C ALA A 33 -14.71 -6.22 -12.62
N SER A 34 -13.77 -6.34 -11.70
CA SER A 34 -13.44 -5.27 -10.76
C SER A 34 -11.93 -5.09 -10.61
N TRP A 35 -11.53 -3.85 -10.36
CA TRP A 35 -10.13 -3.52 -10.11
C TRP A 35 -9.74 -3.79 -8.66
N THR A 36 -8.63 -4.50 -8.50
CA THR A 36 -8.04 -4.86 -7.20
C THR A 36 -6.58 -4.43 -7.17
N ALA A 37 -6.14 -3.80 -6.09
CA ALA A 37 -4.73 -3.42 -5.94
C ALA A 37 -3.87 -4.68 -5.79
N ALA A 38 -2.88 -4.81 -6.67
CA ALA A 38 -1.93 -5.92 -6.71
C ALA A 38 -0.55 -5.55 -6.16
N TRP A 39 -0.22 -4.27 -6.16
CA TRP A 39 0.99 -3.71 -5.56
C TRP A 39 0.75 -2.24 -5.24
N GLY A 40 1.46 -1.73 -4.24
CA GLY A 40 1.43 -0.30 -3.92
C GLY A 40 2.57 0.08 -2.99
N THR A 41 2.87 1.38 -2.95
CA THR A 41 3.85 1.96 -2.04
C THR A 41 3.42 3.36 -1.62
N ALA A 42 3.75 3.74 -0.39
CA ALA A 42 3.43 5.06 0.14
C ALA A 42 4.34 6.13 -0.47
N MET A 43 3.75 7.16 -1.07
CA MET A 43 4.49 8.29 -1.63
C MET A 43 4.66 9.41 -0.61
N GLN A 44 5.83 10.04 -0.64
CA GLN A 44 6.14 11.25 0.13
C GLN A 44 6.69 12.37 -0.75
N GLY A 45 6.78 13.57 -0.16
CA GLY A 45 7.38 14.75 -0.77
C GLY A 45 8.90 14.81 -0.60
N PRO A 46 9.51 15.88 -1.13
CA PRO A 46 10.96 16.12 -1.02
C PRO A 46 11.39 16.57 0.36
N ASP A 47 10.45 17.10 1.16
CA ASP A 47 10.77 17.66 2.47
C ASP A 47 11.07 16.55 3.48
N SER A 48 12.26 16.61 4.05
CA SER A 48 12.72 15.69 5.06
C SER A 48 13.58 16.46 6.09
N PRO A 49 13.47 16.13 7.38
CA PRO A 49 14.38 16.67 8.39
C PRO A 49 15.81 16.10 8.24
N PHE A 50 16.01 15.11 7.39
CA PHE A 50 17.30 14.49 7.13
C PHE A 50 17.83 14.93 5.76
N PRO A 51 18.95 15.72 5.72
CA PRO A 51 19.45 16.34 4.49
C PRO A 51 19.79 15.35 3.37
N ASP A 52 20.21 14.14 3.74
CA ASP A 52 20.60 13.10 2.77
C ASP A 52 19.39 12.34 2.18
N LEU A 53 18.21 12.57 2.73
CA LEU A 53 16.96 11.96 2.26
C LEU A 53 16.24 12.91 1.29
N THR A 54 16.74 12.99 0.06
CA THR A 54 16.22 13.86 -0.99
C THR A 54 15.98 13.10 -2.28
N PRO A 55 14.85 13.37 -2.98
CA PRO A 55 14.61 12.79 -4.31
C PRO A 55 15.54 13.38 -5.36
N ARG A 56 15.77 12.64 -6.44
CA ARG A 56 16.46 13.14 -7.62
C ARG A 56 15.49 13.76 -8.62
N SER A 57 16.00 14.62 -9.50
CA SER A 57 15.35 15.02 -10.74
C SER A 57 15.72 14.04 -11.87
N PHE A 58 14.89 14.00 -12.90
CA PHE A 58 15.12 13.27 -14.14
C PHE A 58 15.08 14.27 -15.31
N ASN A 59 15.89 14.05 -16.34
CA ASN A 59 15.92 14.90 -17.51
C ASN A 59 16.35 14.06 -18.73
N ASP A 60 15.44 13.80 -19.64
CA ASP A 60 15.62 12.87 -20.75
C ASP A 60 16.16 11.51 -20.29
N GLU A 61 15.47 10.93 -19.29
CA GLU A 61 15.86 9.65 -18.69
C GLU A 61 14.64 8.72 -18.61
N THR A 62 14.92 7.42 -18.68
CA THR A 62 13.92 6.37 -18.41
C THR A 62 14.21 5.74 -17.04
N VAL A 63 13.23 5.79 -16.15
CA VAL A 63 13.24 4.99 -14.92
C VAL A 63 12.47 3.70 -15.13
N ARG A 64 13.10 2.56 -14.84
CA ARG A 64 12.50 1.22 -14.89
C ARG A 64 12.38 0.66 -13.50
N GLN A 65 11.14 0.53 -13.04
CA GLN A 65 10.79 0.13 -11.69
C GLN A 65 10.25 -1.30 -11.68
N ARG A 66 10.76 -2.11 -10.76
CA ARG A 66 10.40 -3.52 -10.58
C ARG A 66 9.37 -3.63 -9.47
N VAL A 67 8.32 -4.41 -9.69
CA VAL A 67 7.27 -4.66 -8.71
C VAL A 67 6.89 -6.14 -8.73
N VAL A 68 6.45 -6.68 -7.58
CA VAL A 68 5.89 -8.03 -7.47
C VAL A 68 4.40 -7.90 -7.20
N VAL A 69 3.57 -8.40 -8.11
CA VAL A 69 2.12 -8.34 -7.94
C VAL A 69 1.61 -9.45 -7.03
N THR A 70 0.64 -9.13 -6.20
CA THR A 70 0.07 -10.04 -5.19
C THR A 70 -1.36 -10.48 -5.52
N ALA A 71 -1.92 -10.00 -6.63
CA ALA A 71 -3.24 -10.37 -7.14
C ALA A 71 -3.15 -10.87 -8.58
N SER A 72 -4.18 -11.59 -9.05
CA SER A 72 -4.31 -12.06 -10.42
C SER A 72 -5.32 -11.22 -11.21
N GLY A 73 -5.11 -11.08 -12.51
CA GLY A 73 -6.05 -10.42 -13.41
C GLY A 73 -5.62 -10.52 -14.86
N ASP A 74 -6.55 -10.20 -15.76
CA ASP A 74 -6.32 -10.24 -17.21
C ASP A 74 -5.83 -8.89 -17.76
N GLN A 75 -6.11 -7.81 -17.02
CA GLN A 75 -5.65 -6.46 -17.32
C GLN A 75 -4.90 -5.85 -16.12
N VAL A 76 -4.00 -4.93 -16.44
CA VAL A 76 -3.20 -4.16 -15.48
C VAL A 76 -3.44 -2.67 -15.74
N ARG A 77 -3.55 -1.85 -14.68
CA ARG A 77 -3.47 -0.39 -14.76
C ARG A 77 -2.52 0.16 -13.70
N LEU A 78 -1.99 1.33 -13.94
CA LEU A 78 -1.02 1.99 -13.08
C LEU A 78 -1.66 3.16 -12.35
N ARG A 79 -1.32 3.34 -11.07
CA ARG A 79 -1.62 4.55 -10.31
C ARG A 79 -0.35 5.39 -10.24
N LEU A 80 -0.40 6.58 -10.83
CA LEU A 80 0.72 7.51 -10.93
C LEU A 80 0.46 8.73 -10.05
N SER A 81 1.50 9.22 -9.39
CA SER A 81 1.36 10.30 -8.40
C SER A 81 2.33 11.44 -8.67
N ASN A 82 1.78 12.65 -8.72
CA ASN A 82 2.48 13.93 -8.65
C ASN A 82 1.99 14.71 -7.41
N LEU A 83 1.61 13.97 -6.36
CA LEU A 83 0.93 14.53 -5.19
C LEU A 83 1.74 15.62 -4.48
N PHE A 84 3.07 15.51 -4.51
CA PHE A 84 3.97 16.45 -3.86
C PHE A 84 4.70 17.37 -4.84
N GLY A 85 4.39 17.29 -6.14
CA GLY A 85 4.91 18.19 -7.14
C GLY A 85 4.22 19.56 -7.12
N THR A 86 4.98 20.60 -7.42
CA THR A 86 4.47 21.98 -7.57
C THR A 86 4.34 22.39 -9.05
N GLN A 87 4.90 21.57 -9.95
CA GLN A 87 4.80 21.71 -11.40
C GLN A 87 4.10 20.48 -12.00
N PRO A 88 3.52 20.59 -13.20
CA PRO A 88 3.02 19.42 -13.93
C PRO A 88 4.14 18.39 -14.14
N LEU A 89 3.83 17.12 -13.92
CA LEU A 89 4.72 16.01 -14.22
C LEU A 89 4.46 15.51 -15.64
N GLU A 90 5.45 15.74 -16.52
CA GLU A 90 5.36 15.39 -17.94
C GLU A 90 6.01 14.03 -18.19
N LEU A 91 5.21 13.02 -18.52
CA LEU A 91 5.64 11.66 -18.82
C LEU A 91 5.42 11.38 -20.30
N ALA A 92 6.52 11.24 -21.05
CA ALA A 92 6.46 11.13 -22.50
C ALA A 92 6.10 9.72 -22.99
N GLU A 93 6.51 8.70 -22.27
CA GLU A 93 6.15 7.31 -22.56
C GLU A 93 6.12 6.48 -21.28
N ILE A 94 5.10 5.63 -21.15
CA ILE A 94 4.95 4.70 -20.04
C ILE A 94 4.69 3.31 -20.60
N ARG A 95 5.40 2.31 -20.07
CA ARG A 95 5.23 0.92 -20.49
C ARG A 95 5.25 -0.02 -19.29
N VAL A 96 4.58 -1.15 -19.45
CA VAL A 96 4.60 -2.25 -18.48
C VAL A 96 4.86 -3.57 -19.20
N ALA A 97 5.67 -4.42 -18.58
CA ALA A 97 5.96 -5.77 -19.09
C ALA A 97 6.15 -6.74 -17.92
N LYS A 98 6.01 -8.04 -18.17
CA LYS A 98 6.55 -9.05 -17.24
C LYS A 98 8.07 -9.02 -17.28
N GLU A 99 8.68 -9.29 -16.14
CA GLU A 99 10.14 -9.38 -16.02
C GLU A 99 10.60 -10.81 -16.32
N ALA A 100 11.51 -11.01 -17.29
CA ALA A 100 12.11 -12.30 -17.58
C ALA A 100 13.37 -12.56 -16.74
N SER A 101 14.15 -11.52 -16.50
CA SER A 101 15.30 -11.46 -15.60
C SER A 101 15.47 -10.02 -15.15
N PRO A 102 16.28 -9.71 -14.13
CA PRO A 102 16.36 -8.35 -13.59
C PRO A 102 16.49 -7.28 -14.69
N PHE A 103 15.50 -6.38 -14.75
CA PHE A 103 15.35 -5.27 -15.70
C PHE A 103 15.15 -5.65 -17.18
N VAL A 104 14.92 -6.92 -17.51
CA VAL A 104 14.69 -7.39 -18.89
C VAL A 104 13.22 -7.75 -19.07
N ALA A 105 12.57 -7.17 -20.08
CA ALA A 105 11.21 -7.49 -20.43
C ALA A 105 11.07 -8.90 -21.00
N ALA A 106 10.06 -9.66 -20.57
CA ALA A 106 9.75 -10.94 -21.17
C ALA A 106 9.21 -10.73 -22.59
N PRO A 107 9.68 -11.50 -23.59
CA PRO A 107 9.26 -11.34 -24.98
C PRO A 107 7.73 -11.38 -25.13
N GLY A 108 7.18 -10.45 -25.91
CA GLY A 108 5.75 -10.38 -26.22
C GLY A 108 4.85 -9.84 -25.10
N THR A 109 5.40 -9.47 -23.95
CA THR A 109 4.62 -8.99 -22.81
C THR A 109 4.61 -7.46 -22.66
N ASP A 110 5.47 -6.76 -23.38
CA ASP A 110 5.57 -5.31 -23.32
C ASP A 110 4.27 -4.64 -23.84
N ARG A 111 3.73 -3.73 -23.05
CA ARG A 111 2.51 -2.98 -23.35
C ARG A 111 2.73 -1.50 -23.14
N ARG A 112 2.27 -0.69 -24.10
CA ARG A 112 2.18 0.76 -23.89
C ARG A 112 1.03 1.07 -22.95
N VAL A 113 1.29 1.88 -21.95
CA VAL A 113 0.28 2.41 -21.03
C VAL A 113 -0.21 3.76 -21.55
N GLN A 114 -1.51 3.97 -21.50
CA GLN A 114 -2.16 5.21 -21.91
C GLN A 114 -2.91 5.83 -20.72
N LEU A 115 -3.09 7.13 -20.76
CA LEU A 115 -3.96 7.86 -19.84
C LEU A 115 -5.03 8.59 -20.64
N SER A 116 -6.29 8.18 -20.46
CA SER A 116 -7.43 8.68 -21.23
C SER A 116 -7.23 8.57 -22.76
N GLY A 117 -6.64 7.45 -23.21
CA GLY A 117 -6.35 7.18 -24.62
C GLY A 117 -5.05 7.80 -25.16
N GLU A 118 -4.38 8.65 -24.38
CA GLU A 118 -3.15 9.34 -24.81
C GLU A 118 -1.91 8.57 -24.37
N PRO A 119 -0.87 8.44 -25.23
CA PRO A 119 0.35 7.69 -24.96
C PRO A 119 1.36 8.42 -24.05
N SER A 120 1.12 9.70 -23.78
CA SER A 120 1.88 10.54 -22.85
C SER A 120 0.93 11.10 -21.79
N ALA A 121 1.47 11.50 -20.65
CA ALA A 121 0.69 12.03 -19.56
C ALA A 121 1.28 13.34 -19.04
N SER A 122 0.40 14.31 -18.75
CA SER A 122 0.70 15.49 -17.94
C SER A 122 -0.14 15.39 -16.67
N ILE A 123 0.51 15.13 -15.54
CA ILE A 123 -0.17 14.99 -14.25
C ILE A 123 -0.03 16.31 -13.50
N PRO A 124 -1.15 17.02 -13.23
CA PRO A 124 -1.12 18.31 -12.54
C PRO A 124 -0.43 18.25 -11.17
N PRO A 125 0.05 19.38 -10.65
CA PRO A 125 0.54 19.48 -9.28
C PRO A 125 -0.48 18.97 -8.26
N ALA A 126 0.01 18.40 -7.17
CA ALA A 126 -0.78 17.87 -6.06
C ALA A 126 -1.91 16.90 -6.51
N SER A 127 -1.67 16.13 -7.57
CA SER A 127 -2.65 15.24 -8.19
C SER A 127 -2.10 13.84 -8.41
N GLU A 128 -3.02 12.90 -8.55
CA GLU A 128 -2.75 11.52 -8.95
C GLU A 128 -3.56 11.18 -10.20
N ALA A 129 -3.08 10.22 -10.97
CA ALA A 129 -3.74 9.75 -12.17
C ALA A 129 -3.75 8.23 -12.22
N VAL A 130 -4.81 7.68 -12.78
CA VAL A 130 -4.95 6.24 -13.03
C VAL A 130 -4.91 6.02 -14.52
N SER A 131 -4.08 5.10 -15.00
CA SER A 131 -3.99 4.77 -16.41
C SER A 131 -5.21 3.99 -16.89
N ASP A 132 -5.38 3.95 -18.20
CA ASP A 132 -6.26 2.98 -18.85
C ASP A 132 -5.76 1.56 -18.55
N GLY A 133 -6.67 0.57 -18.60
CA GLY A 133 -6.31 -0.84 -18.49
C GLY A 133 -5.56 -1.30 -19.74
N VAL A 134 -4.55 -2.15 -19.54
CA VAL A 134 -3.80 -2.81 -20.62
C VAL A 134 -3.92 -4.31 -20.50
N ASP A 135 -4.11 -5.01 -21.64
CA ASP A 135 -4.20 -6.47 -21.69
C ASP A 135 -2.84 -7.09 -21.37
N LEU A 136 -2.67 -7.49 -20.13
CA LEU A 136 -1.50 -8.17 -19.59
C LEU A 136 -1.95 -9.08 -18.45
N ALA A 137 -2.22 -10.34 -18.76
CA ALA A 137 -2.59 -11.31 -17.73
C ALA A 137 -1.46 -11.56 -16.75
N VAL A 138 -1.76 -11.46 -15.45
CA VAL A 138 -0.79 -11.64 -14.36
C VAL A 138 -1.33 -12.59 -13.30
N SER A 139 -0.40 -13.21 -12.58
CA SER A 139 -0.66 -14.11 -11.46
C SER A 139 0.07 -13.63 -10.21
N PRO A 140 -0.41 -14.00 -9.00
CA PRO A 140 0.25 -13.67 -7.76
C PRO A 140 1.72 -14.15 -7.76
N GLY A 141 2.66 -13.24 -7.47
CA GLY A 141 4.10 -13.49 -7.51
C GLY A 141 4.77 -13.15 -8.84
N ASP A 142 4.03 -12.80 -9.90
CA ASP A 142 4.64 -12.30 -11.13
C ASP A 142 5.41 -11.01 -10.85
N ARG A 143 6.58 -10.89 -11.48
CA ARG A 143 7.35 -9.65 -11.47
C ARG A 143 7.03 -8.84 -12.71
N LEU A 144 6.72 -7.56 -12.49
CA LEU A 144 6.56 -6.60 -13.57
C LEU A 144 7.69 -5.58 -13.54
N ILE A 145 7.99 -5.04 -14.72
CA ILE A 145 8.78 -3.84 -14.90
C ILE A 145 7.88 -2.74 -15.46
N VAL A 146 7.89 -1.58 -14.80
CA VAL A 146 7.22 -0.36 -15.27
C VAL A 146 8.30 0.61 -15.68
N SER A 147 8.31 0.98 -16.96
CA SER A 147 9.28 1.90 -17.55
C SER A 147 8.62 3.24 -17.85
N ILE A 148 9.15 4.31 -17.29
CA ILE A 148 8.60 5.66 -17.42
C ILE A 148 9.70 6.58 -17.97
N HIS A 149 9.47 7.19 -19.13
CA HIS A 149 10.36 8.18 -19.72
C HIS A 149 9.90 9.59 -19.43
N SER A 150 10.77 10.38 -18.81
CA SER A 150 10.62 11.83 -18.60
C SER A 150 11.51 12.54 -19.61
N ALA A 151 10.91 13.12 -20.66
CA ALA A 151 11.65 13.77 -21.76
C ALA A 151 12.20 15.16 -21.38
N ALA A 152 11.63 15.79 -20.36
CA ALA A 152 12.05 17.09 -19.84
C ALA A 152 12.45 16.97 -18.37
N ALA A 153 13.13 18.01 -17.88
CA ALA A 153 13.51 18.06 -16.47
C ALA A 153 12.28 17.95 -15.55
N SER A 154 12.25 16.92 -14.72
CA SER A 154 11.24 16.76 -13.68
C SER A 154 11.65 17.46 -12.40
N GLU A 155 10.66 17.92 -11.63
CA GLU A 155 10.87 18.38 -10.28
C GLU A 155 11.23 17.18 -9.36
N PRO A 156 12.17 17.32 -8.40
CA PRO A 156 12.44 16.28 -7.42
C PRO A 156 11.34 16.31 -6.34
N ALA A 157 10.23 15.63 -6.57
CA ALA A 157 9.05 15.81 -5.75
C ALA A 157 8.47 14.52 -5.18
N THR A 158 7.72 13.74 -5.97
CA THR A 158 6.96 12.60 -5.48
C THR A 158 7.74 11.31 -5.62
N TRP A 159 8.04 10.66 -4.48
CA TRP A 159 8.88 9.48 -4.45
C TRP A 159 8.61 8.60 -3.22
N HIS A 160 9.18 7.40 -3.23
CA HIS A 160 9.31 6.51 -2.08
C HIS A 160 10.80 6.18 -1.88
N PRO A 161 11.42 6.57 -0.76
CA PRO A 161 12.89 6.54 -0.63
C PRO A 161 13.51 5.15 -0.51
N PHE A 162 12.85 4.23 0.20
CA PHE A 162 13.42 2.93 0.59
C PHE A 162 12.56 1.77 0.08
N SER A 163 12.50 1.57 -1.24
CA SER A 163 11.64 0.52 -1.81
C SER A 163 12.08 -0.91 -1.51
N LEU A 164 13.30 -1.11 -0.98
CA LEU A 164 13.93 -2.43 -0.76
C LEU A 164 13.92 -3.32 -2.01
N THR A 165 13.77 -2.69 -3.15
CA THR A 165 13.83 -3.27 -4.48
C THR A 165 14.73 -2.39 -5.33
N THR A 166 15.66 -2.99 -6.04
CA THR A 166 16.54 -2.27 -6.97
C THR A 166 15.74 -1.88 -8.21
N HIS A 167 15.81 -0.61 -8.59
CA HIS A 167 15.29 -0.05 -9.82
C HIS A 167 16.45 0.42 -10.71
N ALA A 168 16.17 0.76 -11.96
CA ALA A 168 17.19 1.17 -12.92
C ALA A 168 16.82 2.47 -13.62
N VAL A 169 17.82 3.30 -13.90
CA VAL A 169 17.69 4.53 -14.67
C VAL A 169 18.68 4.52 -15.82
N ALA A 170 18.23 4.89 -17.01
CA ALA A 170 19.06 5.00 -18.20
C ALA A 170 18.77 6.32 -18.95
N GLU A 171 19.78 6.85 -19.64
CA GLU A 171 19.66 8.06 -20.48
C GLU A 171 18.74 7.83 -21.67
N GLY A 172 17.99 8.86 -22.03
CA GLY A 172 17.09 8.88 -23.19
C GLY A 172 15.85 8.00 -23.02
N ASN A 173 15.07 7.92 -24.11
CA ASN A 173 13.87 7.09 -24.14
C ASN A 173 14.23 5.62 -24.42
N GLN A 174 14.29 4.83 -23.37
CA GLN A 174 14.46 3.37 -23.43
C GLN A 174 13.24 2.63 -22.87
N ALA A 175 12.07 3.30 -22.74
CA ALA A 175 10.89 2.69 -22.13
C ALA A 175 10.47 1.40 -22.83
N ALA A 176 10.50 1.37 -24.18
CA ALA A 176 10.15 0.21 -25.01
C ALA A 176 11.29 -0.80 -25.20
N SER A 177 12.48 -0.54 -24.66
CA SER A 177 13.63 -1.44 -24.82
C SER A 177 13.44 -2.71 -24.00
N GLU A 178 13.74 -3.88 -24.58
CA GLU A 178 13.72 -5.15 -23.85
C GLU A 178 14.66 -5.09 -22.63
N ALA A 179 15.88 -4.62 -22.83
CA ALA A 179 16.86 -4.35 -21.77
C ALA A 179 17.35 -2.90 -21.88
N LEU A 180 17.66 -2.28 -20.73
CA LEU A 180 18.26 -0.94 -20.70
C LEU A 180 19.75 -0.99 -21.08
N THR A 181 20.21 0.03 -21.78
CA THR A 181 21.61 0.23 -22.10
C THR A 181 22.28 1.08 -21.03
N SER A 182 23.37 0.62 -20.45
CA SER A 182 24.18 1.33 -19.44
C SER A 182 23.36 1.92 -18.28
N PRO A 183 22.47 1.15 -17.62
CA PRO A 183 21.67 1.67 -16.54
C PRO A 183 22.51 1.94 -15.30
N THR A 184 22.09 2.93 -14.53
CA THR A 184 22.45 3.11 -13.11
C THR A 184 21.36 2.54 -12.23
N HIS A 185 21.73 2.02 -11.05
CA HIS A 185 20.77 1.43 -10.13
C HIS A 185 20.43 2.39 -8.99
N ILE A 186 19.17 2.38 -8.60
CA ILE A 186 18.62 3.16 -7.48
C ILE A 186 17.70 2.27 -6.62
N THR A 187 17.48 2.67 -5.38
CA THR A 187 16.62 1.94 -4.43
C THR A 187 15.36 2.72 -4.04
N SER A 188 15.11 3.82 -4.74
CA SER A 188 13.93 4.67 -4.54
C SER A 188 12.97 4.50 -5.72
N ALA A 189 11.66 4.50 -5.44
CA ALA A 189 10.63 4.51 -6.47
C ALA A 189 10.12 5.94 -6.73
N TYR A 190 9.73 6.21 -7.96
CA TYR A 190 9.28 7.54 -8.40
C TYR A 190 7.96 7.44 -9.14
N TRP A 191 7.01 8.31 -8.78
CA TRP A 191 5.72 8.54 -9.43
C TRP A 191 4.78 7.32 -9.49
N LEU A 192 5.27 6.09 -9.41
CA LEU A 192 4.45 4.87 -9.42
C LEU A 192 3.96 4.56 -8.02
N ALA A 193 2.71 4.90 -7.71
CA ALA A 193 2.09 4.67 -6.41
C ALA A 193 1.39 3.31 -6.29
N GLY A 194 1.04 2.68 -7.41
CA GLY A 194 0.41 1.37 -7.38
C GLY A 194 0.21 0.71 -8.73
N VAL A 195 -0.07 -0.59 -8.67
CA VAL A 195 -0.49 -1.43 -9.79
C VAL A 195 -1.77 -2.12 -9.37
N ASP A 196 -2.84 -1.94 -10.15
CA ASP A 196 -4.09 -2.63 -9.97
C ASP A 196 -4.30 -3.64 -11.10
N VAL A 197 -5.03 -4.69 -10.83
CA VAL A 197 -5.42 -5.72 -11.80
C VAL A 197 -6.94 -5.80 -11.90
N GLU A 198 -7.44 -6.10 -13.08
CA GLU A 198 -8.86 -6.36 -13.30
C GLU A 198 -9.12 -7.86 -13.36
N SER A 199 -10.07 -8.32 -12.56
CA SER A 199 -10.46 -9.74 -12.49
C SER A 199 -11.96 -9.90 -12.30
N THR A 200 -12.53 -10.96 -12.85
CA THR A 200 -13.88 -11.44 -12.55
C THR A 200 -13.91 -12.30 -11.28
N GLU A 201 -12.77 -12.83 -10.86
CA GLU A 201 -12.67 -13.61 -9.63
C GLU A 201 -12.63 -12.68 -8.40
N PRO A 202 -13.42 -12.97 -7.35
CA PRO A 202 -13.40 -12.15 -6.13
C PRO A 202 -12.04 -12.17 -5.47
N GLN A 203 -11.45 -11.00 -5.28
CA GLN A 203 -10.21 -10.80 -4.56
C GLN A 203 -10.38 -9.77 -3.45
N LYS A 204 -9.61 -9.90 -2.39
CA LYS A 204 -9.60 -9.02 -1.22
C LYS A 204 -8.19 -8.50 -1.00
N VAL A 205 -8.08 -7.31 -0.46
CA VAL A 205 -6.77 -6.70 -0.19
C VAL A 205 -6.57 -6.49 1.30
N VAL A 206 -5.40 -6.93 1.77
CA VAL A 206 -4.84 -6.56 3.08
C VAL A 206 -3.82 -5.45 2.84
N VAL A 207 -4.02 -4.30 3.45
CA VAL A 207 -3.02 -3.25 3.49
C VAL A 207 -2.20 -3.38 4.77
N THR A 208 -0.87 -3.51 4.65
CA THR A 208 0.04 -3.34 5.78
C THR A 208 0.46 -1.88 5.83
N PHE A 209 0.14 -1.19 6.92
CA PHE A 209 0.28 0.25 7.05
C PHE A 209 1.13 0.61 8.26
N GLY A 210 2.20 1.39 8.05
CA GLY A 210 3.13 1.70 9.13
C GLY A 210 4.33 2.54 8.71
N ASP A 211 5.39 2.39 9.49
CA ASP A 211 6.68 3.06 9.31
C ASP A 211 7.72 2.17 8.62
N SER A 212 9.02 2.41 8.91
CA SER A 212 10.15 1.64 8.35
C SER A 212 10.07 0.14 8.62
N ILE A 213 9.47 -0.27 9.75
CA ILE A 213 9.31 -1.68 10.09
C ILE A 213 8.32 -2.35 9.12
N THR A 214 7.24 -1.66 8.79
CA THR A 214 6.26 -2.13 7.80
C THR A 214 6.81 -2.02 6.38
N ASP A 215 7.52 -0.95 6.05
CA ASP A 215 8.22 -0.76 4.80
C ASP A 215 9.20 -1.91 4.52
N GLY A 216 9.82 -2.42 5.60
CA GLY A 216 10.65 -3.62 5.60
C GLY A 216 12.14 -3.33 5.78
N SER A 217 12.47 -2.20 6.39
CA SER A 217 13.86 -1.81 6.67
C SER A 217 14.65 -2.97 7.26
N SER A 218 15.91 -3.12 6.80
CA SER A 218 16.84 -4.18 7.18
C SER A 218 16.50 -5.60 6.70
N SER A 219 15.44 -5.78 5.91
CA SER A 219 15.26 -7.02 5.17
C SER A 219 16.20 -7.07 3.95
N THR A 220 16.52 -8.28 3.47
CA THR A 220 17.41 -8.45 2.32
C THR A 220 16.81 -7.82 1.06
N MET A 221 17.59 -6.93 0.43
CA MET A 221 17.25 -6.25 -0.82
C MET A 221 16.90 -7.27 -1.93
N ASP A 222 15.86 -6.99 -2.72
CA ASP A 222 15.40 -7.80 -3.86
C ASP A 222 14.96 -9.24 -3.52
N ALA A 223 14.74 -9.55 -2.24
CA ALA A 223 14.50 -10.93 -1.79
C ALA A 223 13.07 -11.19 -1.26
N GLU A 224 12.19 -10.18 -1.30
CA GLU A 224 10.81 -10.24 -0.78
C GLU A 224 10.74 -10.87 0.62
N LYS A 225 11.46 -10.24 1.55
CA LYS A 225 11.61 -10.73 2.93
C LYS A 225 10.95 -9.85 3.99
N ARG A 226 10.25 -8.80 3.58
CA ARG A 226 9.42 -7.98 4.48
C ARG A 226 8.35 -8.83 5.13
N TYR A 227 7.86 -8.46 6.29
CA TYR A 227 6.78 -9.23 6.92
C TYR A 227 5.50 -9.25 6.06
N SER A 228 5.25 -8.21 5.27
CA SER A 228 4.16 -8.16 4.30
C SER A 228 4.31 -9.21 3.19
N ASP A 229 5.53 -9.42 2.67
CA ASP A 229 5.81 -10.42 1.64
C ASP A 229 5.67 -11.85 2.21
N ARG A 230 6.12 -12.06 3.47
CA ARG A 230 5.98 -13.34 4.17
C ARG A 230 4.53 -13.64 4.53
N LEU A 231 3.76 -12.62 4.92
CA LEU A 231 2.32 -12.75 5.13
C LEU A 231 1.64 -13.15 3.81
N PHE A 232 1.97 -12.48 2.70
CA PHE A 232 1.44 -12.84 1.38
C PHE A 232 1.74 -14.31 1.04
N ALA A 233 2.98 -14.76 1.20
CA ALA A 233 3.35 -16.15 0.95
C ALA A 233 2.52 -17.15 1.80
N ARG A 234 2.26 -16.83 3.07
CA ARG A 234 1.42 -17.63 3.96
C ARG A 234 -0.05 -17.65 3.53
N LEU A 235 -0.59 -16.51 3.10
CA LEU A 235 -1.96 -16.40 2.59
C LEU A 235 -2.13 -17.22 1.31
N GLN A 236 -1.16 -17.21 0.41
CA GLN A 236 -1.19 -17.99 -0.83
C GLN A 236 -1.07 -19.51 -0.60
N ALA A 237 -0.41 -19.93 0.47
CA ALA A 237 -0.26 -21.34 0.82
C ALA A 237 -1.54 -21.98 1.40
N ASP A 238 -2.47 -21.17 1.93
CA ASP A 238 -3.74 -21.65 2.51
C ASP A 238 -4.89 -21.44 1.50
N PRO A 239 -5.58 -22.52 1.06
CA PRO A 239 -6.70 -22.41 0.11
C PRO A 239 -7.84 -21.48 0.53
N GLU A 240 -8.05 -21.28 1.84
CA GLU A 240 -9.12 -20.42 2.36
C GLU A 240 -8.76 -18.93 2.34
N THR A 241 -7.47 -18.61 2.21
CA THR A 241 -6.98 -17.21 2.23
C THR A 241 -6.25 -16.77 0.97
N ARG A 242 -6.01 -17.67 0.00
CA ARG A 242 -5.26 -17.33 -1.23
C ARG A 242 -5.91 -16.26 -2.12
N MET A 243 -7.17 -15.89 -1.85
CA MET A 243 -7.84 -14.77 -2.52
C MET A 243 -7.37 -13.40 -2.02
N PHE A 244 -6.54 -13.35 -0.98
CA PHE A 244 -6.05 -12.11 -0.42
C PHE A 244 -4.74 -11.68 -1.09
N ALA A 245 -4.76 -10.49 -1.66
CA ALA A 245 -3.57 -9.73 -2.00
C ALA A 245 -3.03 -8.98 -0.78
N VAL A 246 -1.75 -8.66 -0.78
CA VAL A 246 -1.12 -7.83 0.25
C VAL A 246 -0.48 -6.62 -0.41
N VAL A 247 -0.82 -5.42 0.07
CA VAL A 247 -0.25 -4.15 -0.39
C VAL A 247 0.49 -3.50 0.78
N ASN A 248 1.77 -3.19 0.56
CA ASN A 248 2.60 -2.55 1.58
C ASN A 248 2.52 -1.03 1.44
N GLN A 249 2.06 -0.36 2.49
CA GLN A 249 1.98 1.09 2.65
C GLN A 249 2.82 1.56 3.84
N GLY A 250 3.94 0.89 4.09
CA GLY A 250 5.00 1.34 5.00
C GLY A 250 5.70 2.56 4.43
N LEU A 251 6.24 3.40 5.30
CA LEU A 251 7.00 4.57 4.93
C LEU A 251 8.10 4.81 5.96
N GLY A 252 9.35 4.69 5.55
CA GLY A 252 10.52 4.85 6.43
C GLY A 252 10.48 6.16 7.22
N GLY A 253 10.71 6.11 8.55
CA GLY A 253 10.69 7.28 9.42
C GLY A 253 9.31 7.89 9.70
N ASN A 254 8.22 7.27 9.23
CA ASN A 254 6.88 7.82 9.36
C ASN A 254 6.41 7.88 10.81
N ARG A 255 5.72 8.95 11.15
CA ARG A 255 5.12 9.19 12.47
C ARG A 255 3.60 9.01 12.41
N LEU A 256 3.02 8.66 13.54
CA LEU A 256 1.56 8.53 13.66
C LEU A 256 0.88 9.90 13.53
N LEU A 257 1.38 10.89 14.28
CA LEU A 257 0.63 12.13 14.56
C LEU A 257 1.10 13.35 13.76
N ARG A 258 2.36 13.39 13.35
CA ARG A 258 2.98 14.60 12.78
C ARG A 258 3.70 14.30 11.50
N ASP A 259 3.61 15.21 10.55
CA ASP A 259 4.43 15.18 9.35
C ASP A 259 5.89 15.36 9.73
N SER A 260 6.77 14.64 9.06
CA SER A 260 8.21 14.64 9.27
C SER A 260 8.90 14.03 8.07
N VAL A 261 9.25 12.73 8.12
CA VAL A 261 9.56 11.96 6.92
C VAL A 261 8.23 11.53 6.32
N GLY A 262 7.78 12.30 5.34
CA GLY A 262 6.46 12.18 4.72
C GLY A 262 5.29 12.62 5.61
N PRO A 263 4.07 12.58 5.08
CA PRO A 263 2.84 12.89 5.80
C PRO A 263 2.59 11.92 6.94
N SER A 264 2.05 12.42 8.06
CA SER A 264 1.68 11.58 9.20
C SER A 264 0.70 10.46 8.84
N ALA A 265 0.76 9.36 9.58
CA ALA A 265 -0.14 8.24 9.36
C ALA A 265 -1.62 8.65 9.42
N VAL A 266 -2.00 9.51 10.36
CA VAL A 266 -3.39 10.01 10.48
C VAL A 266 -3.83 10.84 9.28
N SER A 267 -2.91 11.53 8.60
CA SER A 267 -3.20 12.35 7.41
C SER A 267 -3.27 11.52 6.13
N ARG A 268 -2.39 10.50 5.97
CA ARG A 268 -2.30 9.69 4.74
C ARG A 268 -3.20 8.43 4.73
N PHE A 269 -3.83 8.08 5.86
CA PHE A 269 -4.60 6.83 6.00
C PHE A 269 -5.74 6.69 4.99
N GLU A 270 -6.45 7.78 4.70
CA GLU A 270 -7.55 7.74 3.74
C GLU A 270 -7.05 7.47 2.33
N ARG A 271 -5.94 8.08 1.93
CA ARG A 271 -5.31 7.88 0.63
C ARG A 271 -4.72 6.48 0.50
N ASP A 272 -3.84 6.11 1.43
CA ASP A 272 -2.97 4.94 1.30
C ASP A 272 -3.67 3.63 1.70
N VAL A 273 -4.69 3.71 2.56
CA VAL A 273 -5.44 2.53 3.01
C VAL A 273 -6.82 2.49 2.39
N LEU A 274 -7.67 3.48 2.69
CA LEU A 274 -9.09 3.44 2.32
C LEU A 274 -9.31 3.70 0.82
N GLY A 275 -8.37 4.37 0.16
CA GLY A 275 -8.34 4.55 -1.29
C GLY A 275 -7.76 3.38 -2.08
N THR A 276 -7.23 2.34 -1.40
CA THR A 276 -6.67 1.16 -2.08
C THR A 276 -7.80 0.30 -2.67
N PRO A 277 -7.82 0.05 -3.99
CA PRO A 277 -8.86 -0.76 -4.62
C PRO A 277 -8.94 -2.17 -4.03
N GLY A 278 -10.15 -2.59 -3.65
CA GLY A 278 -10.39 -3.92 -3.09
C GLY A 278 -9.98 -4.08 -1.62
N VAL A 279 -9.61 -3.02 -0.89
CA VAL A 279 -9.23 -3.11 0.51
C VAL A 279 -10.38 -3.63 1.38
N THR A 280 -10.09 -4.64 2.18
CA THR A 280 -11.01 -5.23 3.14
C THR A 280 -10.41 -5.32 4.53
N HIS A 281 -9.09 -5.32 4.63
CA HIS A 281 -8.35 -5.46 5.89
C HIS A 281 -7.17 -4.50 5.92
N VAL A 282 -6.86 -3.98 7.11
CA VAL A 282 -5.63 -3.22 7.35
C VAL A 282 -4.95 -3.73 8.62
N ILE A 283 -3.62 -3.88 8.56
CA ILE A 283 -2.76 -4.13 9.70
C ILE A 283 -1.96 -2.85 9.95
N VAL A 284 -2.19 -2.22 11.10
CA VAL A 284 -1.57 -0.95 11.51
C VAL A 284 -0.43 -1.23 12.48
N LEU A 285 0.78 -0.82 12.13
CA LEU A 285 1.95 -0.86 13.01
C LEU A 285 2.71 0.46 12.87
N ILE A 286 2.45 1.40 13.75
CA ILE A 286 2.94 2.79 13.67
C ILE A 286 3.02 3.44 15.03
N GLY A 287 4.00 4.31 15.26
CA GLY A 287 4.11 5.14 16.45
C GLY A 287 5.49 5.11 17.11
N ILE A 288 6.38 4.19 16.74
CA ILE A 288 7.72 4.15 17.34
C ILE A 288 8.51 5.44 17.04
N ASN A 289 8.28 6.06 15.88
CA ASN A 289 8.91 7.33 15.51
C ASN A 289 8.36 8.55 16.27
N ASP A 290 7.12 8.48 16.76
CA ASP A 290 6.56 9.52 17.66
C ASP A 290 7.26 9.52 19.02
N ILE A 291 7.84 8.39 19.41
CA ILE A 291 8.62 8.18 20.63
C ILE A 291 10.09 8.54 20.41
N GLY A 292 10.72 7.99 19.37
CA GLY A 292 12.17 8.07 19.17
C GLY A 292 12.67 9.33 18.46
N MET A 293 11.96 9.78 17.40
CA MET A 293 12.37 10.95 16.60
C MET A 293 12.51 12.27 17.38
N PRO A 294 11.74 12.55 18.44
CA PRO A 294 11.94 13.74 19.25
C PRO A 294 13.34 13.88 19.82
N GLY A 295 14.10 12.79 19.97
CA GLY A 295 15.50 12.82 20.33
C GLY A 295 16.36 13.65 19.37
N PHE A 296 16.02 13.64 18.06
CA PHE A 296 16.70 14.42 17.01
C PHE A 296 16.02 15.76 16.73
N LEU A 297 14.69 15.78 16.75
CA LEU A 297 13.89 16.93 16.32
C LEU A 297 13.61 17.92 17.45
N GLY A 298 13.83 17.52 18.69
CA GLY A 298 13.64 18.34 19.88
C GLY A 298 12.38 17.98 20.69
N PRO A 299 12.34 18.41 21.96
CA PRO A 299 11.32 17.99 22.93
C PRO A 299 9.89 18.47 22.60
N ALA A 300 9.74 19.51 21.79
CA ALA A 300 8.42 19.99 21.34
C ALA A 300 7.72 18.99 20.40
N GLU A 301 8.49 18.07 19.82
CA GLU A 301 8.00 17.03 18.93
C GLU A 301 7.53 15.77 19.66
N LYS A 302 7.72 15.69 20.98
CA LYS A 302 7.33 14.52 21.78
C LYS A 302 5.80 14.36 21.84
N ALA A 303 5.34 13.15 21.57
CA ALA A 303 3.95 12.75 21.76
C ALA A 303 3.78 12.08 23.13
N THR A 304 2.62 12.27 23.77
CA THR A 304 2.24 11.48 24.95
C THR A 304 1.59 10.16 24.53
N ALA A 305 1.55 9.18 25.43
CA ALA A 305 0.83 7.93 25.20
C ALA A 305 -0.65 8.17 24.86
N ASP A 306 -1.33 9.06 25.58
CA ASP A 306 -2.73 9.43 25.31
C ASP A 306 -2.93 9.97 23.89
N GLN A 307 -2.05 10.87 23.42
CA GLN A 307 -2.11 11.39 22.06
C GLN A 307 -1.92 10.30 21.02
N MET A 308 -0.99 9.38 21.24
CA MET A 308 -0.76 8.23 20.35
C MET A 308 -1.97 7.28 20.34
N ILE A 309 -2.54 7.01 21.49
CA ILE A 309 -3.76 6.21 21.64
C ILE A 309 -4.93 6.84 20.87
N ASP A 310 -5.14 8.14 21.01
CA ASP A 310 -6.19 8.85 20.27
C ASP A 310 -5.93 8.82 18.74
N GLY A 311 -4.68 8.96 18.32
CA GLY A 311 -4.30 8.79 16.92
C GLY A 311 -4.63 7.39 16.40
N LEU A 312 -4.22 6.34 17.11
CA LEU A 312 -4.54 4.96 16.75
C LEU A 312 -6.05 4.71 16.72
N ARG A 313 -6.79 5.22 17.71
CA ARG A 313 -8.25 5.10 17.75
C ARG A 313 -8.90 5.75 16.51
N SER A 314 -8.41 6.92 16.10
CA SER A 314 -8.92 7.61 14.91
C SER A 314 -8.75 6.80 13.63
N LEU A 315 -7.65 6.04 13.47
CA LEU A 315 -7.45 5.15 12.33
C LEU A 315 -8.46 3.99 12.33
N ALA A 316 -8.72 3.39 13.51
CA ALA A 316 -9.72 2.34 13.64
C ALA A 316 -11.13 2.84 13.29
N ASP A 317 -11.49 4.04 13.75
CA ASP A 317 -12.80 4.64 13.47
C ASP A 317 -12.97 4.95 11.98
N LYS A 318 -11.94 5.45 11.30
CA LYS A 318 -11.93 5.67 9.85
C LYS A 318 -12.10 4.36 9.08
N ALA A 319 -11.37 3.30 9.47
CA ALA A 319 -11.49 1.97 8.84
C ALA A 319 -12.91 1.41 9.01
N ARG A 320 -13.44 1.45 10.24
CA ARG A 320 -14.80 1.00 10.55
C ARG A 320 -15.86 1.74 9.75
N ALA A 321 -15.73 3.06 9.59
CA ALA A 321 -16.67 3.88 8.83
C ALA A 321 -16.72 3.49 7.33
N LYS A 322 -15.68 2.82 6.82
CA LYS A 322 -15.59 2.30 5.45
C LYS A 322 -15.81 0.79 5.35
N GLY A 323 -16.16 0.12 6.45
CA GLY A 323 -16.35 -1.34 6.48
C GLY A 323 -15.06 -2.15 6.32
N VAL A 324 -13.88 -1.53 6.54
CA VAL A 324 -12.57 -2.18 6.50
C VAL A 324 -12.26 -2.72 7.89
N LYS A 325 -11.92 -4.01 7.99
CA LYS A 325 -11.47 -4.63 9.24
C LYS A 325 -10.08 -4.14 9.58
N ALA A 326 -9.89 -3.64 10.80
CA ALA A 326 -8.63 -3.07 11.24
C ALA A 326 -8.02 -3.89 12.39
N PHE A 327 -6.74 -4.20 12.25
CA PHE A 327 -5.92 -4.89 13.25
C PHE A 327 -4.75 -4.01 13.63
N VAL A 328 -4.39 -3.97 14.92
CA VAL A 328 -3.28 -3.16 15.41
C VAL A 328 -2.17 -4.04 15.96
N GLY A 329 -0.94 -3.73 15.56
CA GLY A 329 0.28 -4.36 16.07
C GLY A 329 0.81 -3.64 17.31
N THR A 330 1.32 -4.40 18.29
CA THR A 330 2.09 -3.82 19.40
C THR A 330 3.42 -3.27 18.89
N LEU A 331 3.84 -2.10 19.42
CA LEU A 331 5.13 -1.49 19.12
C LEU A 331 6.26 -2.39 19.62
N MET A 332 7.22 -2.68 18.75
CA MET A 332 8.33 -3.59 19.05
C MET A 332 9.34 -2.98 20.05
N PRO A 333 10.14 -3.81 20.73
CA PRO A 333 11.22 -3.34 21.57
C PRO A 333 12.26 -2.54 20.79
N PHE A 334 12.92 -1.57 21.44
CA PHE A 334 13.91 -0.72 20.78
C PHE A 334 15.04 -0.24 21.73
N GLU A 335 15.24 -0.95 22.86
CA GLU A 335 16.36 -0.66 23.75
C GLU A 335 17.69 -0.84 23.00
N GLU A 336 18.63 0.08 23.23
CA GLU A 336 19.89 0.19 22.52
C GLU A 336 19.80 0.74 21.09
N ALA A 337 18.62 1.08 20.57
CA ALA A 337 18.54 1.84 19.33
C ALA A 337 19.37 3.12 19.41
N PHE A 338 19.96 3.47 18.28
CA PHE A 338 20.96 4.55 18.14
C PHE A 338 20.61 5.84 18.90
N PRO A 339 21.50 6.33 19.80
CA PRO A 339 21.26 7.56 20.57
C PRO A 339 21.09 8.80 19.68
N PRO A 340 20.16 9.71 19.99
CA PRO A 340 19.27 9.76 21.15
C PRO A 340 17.86 9.19 20.91
N TYR A 341 17.70 8.22 20.01
CA TYR A 341 16.40 7.64 19.65
C TYR A 341 15.74 6.89 20.82
N TYR A 342 16.49 5.98 21.47
CA TYR A 342 16.03 5.31 22.69
C TYR A 342 16.20 6.20 23.93
N THR A 343 15.17 6.22 24.78
CA THR A 343 15.24 6.74 26.14
C THR A 343 14.39 5.91 27.09
N PRO A 344 14.71 5.82 28.41
CA PRO A 344 13.85 5.12 29.37
C PRO A 344 12.43 5.67 29.43
N GLU A 345 12.24 6.99 29.25
CA GLU A 345 10.93 7.62 29.20
C GLU A 345 10.17 7.23 27.91
N GLY A 346 10.88 7.08 26.80
CA GLY A 346 10.32 6.57 25.55
C GLY A 346 9.84 5.13 25.69
N GLU A 347 10.63 4.29 26.36
CA GLU A 347 10.23 2.91 26.67
C GLU A 347 8.98 2.86 27.56
N ALA A 348 8.88 3.72 28.58
CA ALA A 348 7.69 3.80 29.41
C ALA A 348 6.45 4.18 28.56
N THR A 349 6.59 5.15 27.65
CA THR A 349 5.52 5.54 26.72
C THR A 349 5.12 4.36 25.81
N ARG A 350 6.10 3.63 25.25
CA ARG A 350 5.85 2.45 24.42
C ARG A 350 5.05 1.37 25.17
N GLN A 351 5.43 1.09 26.42
CA GLN A 351 4.74 0.11 27.27
C GLN A 351 3.30 0.54 27.60
N GLU A 352 3.07 1.81 27.84
CA GLU A 352 1.73 2.35 28.09
C GLU A 352 0.85 2.20 26.84
N VAL A 353 1.35 2.56 25.65
CA VAL A 353 0.66 2.37 24.37
C VAL A 353 0.39 0.88 24.12
N ASN A 354 1.37 -0.01 24.33
CA ASN A 354 1.19 -1.45 24.15
C ASN A 354 0.19 -2.06 25.13
N THR A 355 0.14 -1.55 26.37
CA THR A 355 -0.88 -1.96 27.34
C THR A 355 -2.27 -1.63 26.83
N TRP A 356 -2.47 -0.41 26.31
CA TRP A 356 -3.73 -0.05 25.68
C TRP A 356 -4.02 -0.89 24.44
N ILE A 357 -3.04 -1.11 23.54
CA ILE A 357 -3.22 -1.93 22.34
C ILE A 357 -3.74 -3.31 22.71
N ARG A 358 -3.17 -3.98 23.72
CA ARG A 358 -3.60 -5.32 24.15
C ARG A 358 -5.00 -5.35 24.76
N GLY A 359 -5.42 -4.28 25.39
CA GLY A 359 -6.73 -4.17 26.05
C GLY A 359 -7.81 -3.45 25.23
N ASN A 360 -7.50 -2.93 24.03
CA ASN A 360 -8.43 -2.12 23.26
C ASN A 360 -9.58 -2.93 22.65
N THR A 361 -10.70 -2.24 22.40
CA THR A 361 -11.87 -2.76 21.68
C THR A 361 -12.20 -1.91 20.44
N SER A 362 -11.30 -1.02 20.06
CA SER A 362 -11.48 -0.14 18.90
C SER A 362 -11.15 -0.84 17.60
N TYR A 363 -10.22 -1.79 17.64
CA TYR A 363 -9.80 -2.61 16.53
C TYR A 363 -10.50 -3.97 16.54
N ASP A 364 -10.59 -4.63 15.37
CA ASP A 364 -11.14 -5.98 15.21
C ASP A 364 -10.24 -7.06 15.85
N GLY A 365 -8.98 -6.74 16.10
CA GLY A 365 -8.05 -7.62 16.79
C GLY A 365 -6.68 -7.01 16.97
N VAL A 366 -5.85 -7.71 17.74
CA VAL A 366 -4.48 -7.32 18.08
C VAL A 366 -3.50 -8.36 17.54
N ILE A 367 -2.37 -7.88 16.98
CA ILE A 367 -1.24 -8.71 16.59
C ILE A 367 -0.09 -8.36 17.52
N ASP A 368 0.32 -9.29 18.38
CA ASP A 368 1.37 -9.03 19.37
C ASP A 368 2.77 -9.21 18.77
N PHE A 369 3.17 -8.23 17.92
CA PHE A 369 4.51 -8.22 17.33
C PHE A 369 5.62 -8.12 18.38
N GLU A 370 5.40 -7.35 19.47
CA GLU A 370 6.36 -7.30 20.56
C GLU A 370 6.65 -8.70 21.12
N ALA A 371 5.63 -9.47 21.43
CA ALA A 371 5.80 -10.82 21.95
C ALA A 371 6.50 -11.76 20.94
N ALA A 372 6.32 -11.53 19.64
CA ALA A 372 6.90 -12.34 18.58
C ALA A 372 8.41 -12.13 18.40
N VAL A 373 8.91 -10.91 18.69
CA VAL A 373 10.31 -10.57 18.36
C VAL A 373 11.17 -10.15 19.56
N ARG A 374 10.59 -9.99 20.75
CA ARG A 374 11.34 -9.57 21.94
C ARG A 374 12.23 -10.69 22.48
N ASP A 375 13.31 -10.31 23.13
CA ASP A 375 14.09 -11.20 23.97
C ASP A 375 13.26 -11.59 25.21
N PRO A 376 13.04 -12.88 25.50
CA PRO A 376 12.27 -13.29 26.66
C PRO A 376 12.95 -12.99 28.01
N GLU A 377 14.29 -12.85 28.03
CA GLU A 377 15.07 -12.51 29.23
C GLU A 377 15.25 -10.98 29.39
N GLN A 378 15.21 -10.24 28.28
CA GLN A 378 15.35 -8.78 28.24
C GLN A 378 14.21 -8.17 27.38
N PRO A 379 12.96 -8.11 27.87
CA PRO A 379 11.79 -7.80 27.04
C PRO A 379 11.76 -6.42 26.38
N THR A 380 12.66 -5.54 26.76
CA THR A 380 12.85 -4.20 26.18
C THR A 380 13.75 -4.22 24.94
N LYS A 381 14.36 -5.38 24.62
CA LYS A 381 15.24 -5.60 23.47
C LYS A 381 14.63 -6.55 22.45
N LEU A 382 15.03 -6.39 21.21
CA LEU A 382 14.84 -7.42 20.19
C LEU A 382 15.67 -8.66 20.55
N LEU A 383 15.13 -9.85 20.27
CA LEU A 383 15.90 -11.07 20.35
C LEU A 383 17.08 -10.98 19.37
N ALA A 384 18.29 -11.26 19.83
CA ALA A 384 19.52 -11.07 19.05
C ALA A 384 19.50 -11.74 17.66
N SER A 385 18.82 -12.89 17.51
CA SER A 385 18.67 -13.57 16.23
C SER A 385 17.68 -12.87 15.27
N PHE A 386 16.88 -11.94 15.75
CA PHE A 386 15.88 -11.17 15.00
C PHE A 386 16.31 -9.73 14.75
N ASP A 387 17.33 -9.26 15.46
CA ASP A 387 17.86 -7.89 15.36
C ASP A 387 18.75 -7.74 14.12
N SER A 388 18.60 -6.63 13.41
CA SER A 388 19.48 -6.26 12.30
C SER A 388 20.87 -5.76 12.74
N GLY A 389 21.01 -5.45 14.04
CA GLY A 389 22.18 -4.84 14.65
C GLY A 389 22.04 -3.34 14.92
N ASP A 390 20.91 -2.74 14.56
CA ASP A 390 20.58 -1.34 14.88
C ASP A 390 19.63 -1.23 16.10
N HIS A 391 19.18 -2.36 16.63
CA HIS A 391 18.32 -2.50 17.80
C HIS A 391 16.93 -1.87 17.66
N LEU A 392 16.49 -1.62 16.42
CA LEU A 392 15.20 -1.04 16.07
C LEU A 392 14.48 -1.87 15.01
N HIS A 393 15.20 -2.25 13.94
CA HIS A 393 14.63 -2.94 12.80
C HIS A 393 14.90 -4.44 12.86
N PRO A 394 13.91 -5.29 12.56
CA PRO A 394 14.11 -6.71 12.46
C PRO A 394 14.93 -7.06 11.19
N ASN A 395 15.74 -8.10 11.28
CA ASN A 395 16.33 -8.75 10.11
C ASN A 395 15.33 -9.70 9.43
N ASP A 396 15.75 -10.45 8.39
CA ASP A 396 14.88 -11.39 7.67
C ASP A 396 14.15 -12.39 8.58
N ALA A 397 14.83 -12.88 9.62
CA ALA A 397 14.24 -13.84 10.56
C ALA A 397 13.21 -13.16 11.47
N GLY A 398 13.46 -11.92 11.88
CA GLY A 398 12.51 -11.10 12.64
C GLY A 398 11.27 -10.76 11.81
N HIS A 399 11.43 -10.40 10.54
CA HIS A 399 10.30 -10.20 9.63
C HIS A 399 9.48 -11.48 9.41
N GLU A 400 10.11 -12.66 9.34
CA GLU A 400 9.42 -13.96 9.28
C GLU A 400 8.63 -14.24 10.57
N ALA A 401 9.23 -13.93 11.75
CA ALA A 401 8.55 -14.06 13.04
C ALA A 401 7.32 -13.14 13.12
N MET A 402 7.44 -11.89 12.67
CA MET A 402 6.30 -10.96 12.59
C MET A 402 5.19 -11.50 11.69
N ALA A 403 5.52 -11.95 10.48
CA ALA A 403 4.53 -12.53 9.59
C ALA A 403 3.84 -13.74 10.21
N THR A 404 4.58 -14.58 10.93
CA THR A 404 4.07 -15.77 11.62
C THR A 404 3.11 -15.40 12.77
N ALA A 405 3.33 -14.28 13.43
CA ALA A 405 2.46 -13.76 14.48
C ALA A 405 1.09 -13.30 13.98
N VAL A 406 0.93 -13.04 12.68
CA VAL A 406 -0.38 -12.71 12.10
C VAL A 406 -1.22 -13.99 12.00
N PRO A 407 -2.32 -14.13 12.76
CA PRO A 407 -3.15 -15.33 12.73
C PRO A 407 -4.00 -15.34 11.44
N LEU A 408 -3.87 -16.39 10.61
CA LEU A 408 -4.63 -16.47 9.35
C LEU A 408 -6.14 -16.56 9.57
N SER A 409 -6.59 -16.88 10.77
CA SER A 409 -8.02 -16.89 11.13
C SER A 409 -8.73 -15.54 11.01
N ILE A 410 -7.98 -14.43 11.02
CA ILE A 410 -8.56 -13.08 10.84
C ILE A 410 -9.02 -12.84 9.39
N PHE A 411 -8.60 -13.66 8.46
CA PHE A 411 -8.92 -13.57 7.02
C PHE A 411 -10.00 -14.58 6.58
N LYS A 412 -10.43 -15.45 7.48
CA LYS A 412 -11.43 -16.50 7.23
C LYS A 412 -12.86 -16.10 7.55
#